data_15a73647177cbd2740abda2296d48996
#
_entry.id   15a73647177cbd2740abda2296d48996
#
_cell.length_a   1.000
_cell.length_b   1.000
_cell.length_c   1.000
_cell.angle_alpha   90.00
_cell.angle_beta   90.00
_cell.angle_gamma   90.00
#
_symmetry.space_group_name_H-M   'P 1'
#
loop_
_entity.id
_entity.type
_entity.pdbx_description
1 polymer ?
#
loop_
_entity_poly.entity_id
_entity_poly.type
_entity_poly.pdbx_seq_one_letter_code
_entity_poly.pdbx_strand_id
1 'polypeptide(L)'
;MRIIPVLDVLNGEVVRGIAGQRDSYQSVKSILTSNSDVGSICEAFDKQFGITEYYIADLDGIERDAPNIDVLRNLQDLHYRLWLDAGFASVEKLKSMQARLSLDFLERIIVGLECCPDISSLEALLKVVGAERLVFSLDLKNGVPFFPSDASPGWSQATSDQIAQQAVDLGVRTIIVLDLAAVGLGRGTPTLDLCRHLKHEYPELELITGGGVNSVADLAGLESCCDGVLVASALHDGRLTKEDLQLYA
;
A
#
# COMPACT_ATOMS: atom_id res chain seq x y z
N MET A 1 0.42 -11.27 -12.85
CA MET A 1 -0.02 -10.35 -11.74
C MET A 1 1.11 -10.27 -10.72
N ARG A 2 1.55 -9.06 -10.30
CA ARG A 2 2.68 -8.92 -9.34
C ARG A 2 2.22 -9.21 -7.91
N ILE A 3 3.11 -9.84 -7.14
CA ILE A 3 2.92 -10.02 -5.69
C ILE A 3 3.81 -9.00 -4.99
N ILE A 4 3.21 -8.09 -4.23
CA ILE A 4 3.92 -6.99 -3.55
C ILE A 4 3.75 -7.19 -2.04
N PRO A 5 4.80 -7.61 -1.32
CA PRO A 5 4.74 -7.70 0.13
C PRO A 5 4.50 -6.34 0.78
N VAL A 6 3.63 -6.32 1.79
CA VAL A 6 3.37 -5.14 2.62
C VAL A 6 4.12 -5.27 3.93
N LEU A 7 4.85 -4.21 4.29
CA LEU A 7 5.55 -4.07 5.55
C LEU A 7 4.98 -2.84 6.28
N ASP A 8 4.09 -3.09 7.25
CA ASP A 8 3.61 -2.06 8.17
C ASP A 8 4.70 -1.76 9.18
N VAL A 9 5.19 -0.52 9.21
CA VAL A 9 6.29 -0.10 10.10
C VAL A 9 5.74 0.79 11.21
N LEU A 10 5.97 0.39 12.46
CA LEU A 10 5.60 1.15 13.65
C LEU A 10 6.76 1.16 14.64
N ASN A 11 7.16 2.34 15.11
CA ASN A 11 8.32 2.53 16.01
C ASN A 11 9.61 1.86 15.50
N GLY A 12 9.82 1.85 14.18
CA GLY A 12 11.02 1.30 13.54
C GLY A 12 11.01 -0.21 13.26
N GLU A 13 9.97 -0.92 13.63
CA GLU A 13 9.82 -2.37 13.42
C GLU A 13 8.66 -2.71 12.50
N VAL A 14 8.76 -3.83 11.78
CA VAL A 14 7.64 -4.38 11.02
C VAL A 14 6.64 -4.98 12.01
N VAL A 15 5.38 -4.56 11.88
CA VAL A 15 4.28 -5.01 12.73
C VAL A 15 3.24 -5.78 11.93
N ARG A 16 2.42 -6.56 12.63
CA ARG A 16 1.29 -7.26 12.03
C ARG A 16 0.05 -6.37 12.03
N GLY A 17 -0.39 -5.94 10.86
CA GLY A 17 -1.65 -5.24 10.67
C GLY A 17 -2.85 -6.15 10.94
N ILE A 18 -3.84 -5.65 11.73
CA ILE A 18 -5.09 -6.36 12.04
C ILE A 18 -6.25 -5.37 11.97
N ALA A 19 -7.06 -5.45 10.91
CA ALA A 19 -8.33 -4.74 10.76
C ALA A 19 -8.25 -3.22 11.00
N GLY A 20 -7.10 -2.59 10.74
CA GLY A 20 -6.88 -1.16 11.00
C GLY A 20 -6.87 -0.76 12.49
N GLN A 21 -6.81 -1.73 13.42
CA GLN A 21 -6.74 -1.48 14.88
C GLN A 21 -5.29 -1.27 15.32
N ARG A 22 -4.68 -0.16 14.87
CA ARG A 22 -3.24 0.11 14.99
C ARG A 22 -2.70 0.08 16.43
N ASP A 23 -3.53 0.43 17.43
CA ASP A 23 -3.16 0.35 18.86
C ASP A 23 -2.89 -1.09 19.35
N SER A 24 -3.37 -2.09 18.61
CA SER A 24 -3.20 -3.51 18.94
C SER A 24 -2.07 -4.19 18.17
N TYR A 25 -1.37 -3.46 17.29
CA TYR A 25 -0.33 -4.04 16.45
C TYR A 25 0.88 -4.45 17.29
N GLN A 26 1.44 -5.60 16.95
CA GLN A 26 2.64 -6.17 17.58
C GLN A 26 3.68 -6.47 16.52
N SER A 27 4.95 -6.50 16.91
CA SER A 27 6.05 -6.90 16.03
C SER A 27 5.72 -8.20 15.31
N VAL A 28 5.98 -8.23 14.01
CA VAL A 28 5.64 -9.37 13.16
C VAL A 28 6.37 -10.63 13.63
N LYS A 29 5.67 -11.76 13.58
CA LYS A 29 6.27 -13.08 13.73
C LYS A 29 6.33 -13.73 12.37
N SER A 30 7.52 -13.97 11.86
CA SER A 30 7.75 -14.60 10.56
C SER A 30 8.40 -15.99 10.75
N ILE A 31 7.99 -16.95 9.94
CA ILE A 31 8.68 -18.25 9.88
C ILE A 31 10.03 -18.17 9.16
N LEU A 32 10.28 -17.06 8.45
CA LEU A 32 11.46 -16.87 7.59
C LEU A 32 12.64 -16.21 8.32
N THR A 33 12.35 -15.39 9.33
CA THR A 33 13.36 -14.71 10.16
C THR A 33 12.81 -14.44 11.54
N SER A 34 13.70 -14.41 12.54
CA SER A 34 13.37 -14.02 13.92
C SER A 34 13.42 -12.50 14.13
N ASN A 35 13.93 -11.74 13.14
CA ASN A 35 14.06 -10.30 13.22
C ASN A 35 12.79 -9.61 12.73
N SER A 36 12.47 -8.44 13.30
CA SER A 36 11.35 -7.57 12.91
C SER A 36 11.81 -6.27 12.23
N ASP A 37 13.11 -6.06 12.02
CA ASP A 37 13.58 -4.92 11.25
C ASP A 37 13.29 -5.09 9.75
N VAL A 38 13.02 -3.96 9.07
CA VAL A 38 12.54 -3.96 7.67
C VAL A 38 13.56 -4.61 6.73
N GLY A 39 14.86 -4.31 6.90
CA GLY A 39 15.91 -4.85 6.04
C GLY A 39 16.01 -6.38 6.14
N SER A 40 15.99 -6.94 7.35
CA SER A 40 16.00 -8.40 7.56
C SER A 40 14.78 -9.11 6.97
N ILE A 41 13.59 -8.47 7.03
CA ILE A 41 12.37 -9.01 6.41
C ILE A 41 12.49 -9.00 4.88
N CYS A 42 12.92 -7.88 4.30
CA CYS A 42 13.14 -7.80 2.84
C CYS A 42 14.15 -8.86 2.37
N GLU A 43 15.28 -9.01 3.06
CA GLU A 43 16.30 -10.01 2.73
C GLU A 43 15.74 -11.44 2.82
N ALA A 44 14.93 -11.72 3.85
CA ALA A 44 14.30 -13.03 4.01
C ALA A 44 13.30 -13.34 2.88
N PHE A 45 12.51 -12.35 2.45
CA PHE A 45 11.57 -12.50 1.32
C PHE A 45 12.29 -12.63 -0.02
N ASP A 46 13.33 -11.85 -0.26
CA ASP A 46 14.16 -11.98 -1.46
C ASP A 46 14.76 -13.38 -1.54
N LYS A 47 15.43 -13.83 -0.49
CA LYS A 47 16.03 -15.15 -0.41
C LYS A 47 15.02 -16.29 -0.61
N GLN A 48 13.84 -16.19 -0.01
CA GLN A 48 12.83 -17.25 -0.07
C GLN A 48 12.04 -17.23 -1.37
N PHE A 49 11.62 -16.05 -1.82
CA PHE A 49 10.66 -15.90 -2.92
C PHE A 49 11.24 -15.25 -4.16
N GLY A 50 12.42 -14.60 -4.08
CA GLY A 50 12.99 -13.79 -5.15
C GLY A 50 12.27 -12.45 -5.35
N ILE A 51 11.58 -11.95 -4.32
CA ILE A 51 10.83 -10.69 -4.38
C ILE A 51 11.75 -9.54 -4.00
N THR A 52 11.77 -8.51 -4.84
CA THR A 52 12.58 -7.30 -4.66
C THR A 52 11.78 -6.00 -4.69
N GLU A 53 10.45 -6.09 -4.72
CA GLU A 53 9.52 -4.95 -4.71
C GLU A 53 8.65 -5.01 -3.46
N TYR A 54 8.59 -3.92 -2.69
CA TYR A 54 7.91 -3.88 -1.40
C TYR A 54 7.09 -2.61 -1.23
N TYR A 55 5.92 -2.74 -0.63
CA TYR A 55 5.12 -1.64 -0.11
C TYR A 55 5.47 -1.44 1.37
N ILE A 56 5.91 -0.24 1.73
CA ILE A 56 6.21 0.17 3.11
C ILE A 56 5.12 1.14 3.57
N ALA A 57 4.33 0.74 4.56
CA ALA A 57 3.43 1.65 5.27
C ALA A 57 4.14 2.16 6.54
N ASP A 58 4.60 3.40 6.52
CA ASP A 58 5.18 4.06 7.70
C ASP A 58 4.06 4.60 8.58
N LEU A 59 3.58 3.79 9.52
CA LEU A 59 2.44 4.11 10.36
C LEU A 59 2.69 5.31 11.28
N ASP A 60 3.92 5.53 11.73
CA ASP A 60 4.28 6.72 12.50
C ASP A 60 4.19 7.99 11.62
N GLY A 61 4.57 7.89 10.34
CA GLY A 61 4.39 8.94 9.35
C GLY A 61 2.93 9.22 9.04
N ILE A 62 2.13 8.16 8.87
CA ILE A 62 0.70 8.25 8.56
C ILE A 62 -0.09 8.88 9.72
N GLU A 63 0.11 8.39 10.95
CA GLU A 63 -0.73 8.76 12.10
C GLU A 63 -0.25 9.98 12.88
N ARG A 64 1.07 10.17 12.95
CA ARG A 64 1.70 11.10 13.91
C ARG A 64 2.58 12.15 13.25
N ASP A 65 2.67 12.16 11.93
CA ASP A 65 3.61 13.00 11.17
C ASP A 65 5.08 12.85 11.64
N ALA A 66 5.44 11.65 12.07
CA ALA A 66 6.75 11.30 12.62
C ALA A 66 7.39 10.12 11.87
N PRO A 67 7.71 10.27 10.56
CA PRO A 67 8.18 9.16 9.74
C PRO A 67 9.50 8.56 10.25
N ASN A 68 9.67 7.26 10.06
CA ASN A 68 10.81 6.45 10.47
C ASN A 68 12.03 6.68 9.55
N ILE A 69 12.57 7.91 9.54
CA ILE A 69 13.64 8.34 8.62
C ILE A 69 14.88 7.44 8.69
N ASP A 70 15.27 6.96 9.87
CA ASP A 70 16.46 6.12 9.99
C ASP A 70 16.25 4.73 9.39
N VAL A 71 15.04 4.18 9.49
CA VAL A 71 14.66 2.94 8.79
C VAL A 71 14.75 3.16 7.27
N LEU A 72 14.13 4.21 6.76
CA LEU A 72 14.14 4.52 5.33
C LEU A 72 15.55 4.80 4.80
N ARG A 73 16.41 5.46 5.58
CA ARG A 73 17.81 5.69 5.24
C ARG A 73 18.58 4.38 5.11
N ASN A 74 18.36 3.42 6.01
CA ASN A 74 19.01 2.11 5.93
C ASN A 74 18.54 1.29 4.70
N LEU A 75 17.34 1.54 4.19
CA LEU A 75 16.82 0.89 2.99
C LEU A 75 17.32 1.51 1.69
N GLN A 76 17.80 2.77 1.74
CA GLN A 76 18.25 3.51 0.55
C GLN A 76 19.39 2.81 -0.19
N ASP A 77 20.29 2.15 0.55
CA ASP A 77 21.46 1.46 -0.01
C ASP A 77 21.18 0.03 -0.47
N LEU A 78 19.94 -0.44 -0.26
CA LEU A 78 19.52 -1.76 -0.70
C LEU A 78 18.99 -1.70 -2.14
N HIS A 79 19.09 -2.81 -2.85
CA HIS A 79 18.68 -2.92 -4.27
C HIS A 79 17.17 -3.09 -4.49
N TYR A 80 16.35 -2.85 -3.47
CA TYR A 80 14.91 -3.08 -3.53
C TYR A 80 14.15 -1.92 -4.15
N ARG A 81 13.07 -2.23 -4.87
CA ARG A 81 12.10 -1.27 -5.38
C ARG A 81 11.06 -1.01 -4.30
N LEU A 82 11.07 0.19 -3.75
CA LEU A 82 10.28 0.53 -2.58
C LEU A 82 9.14 1.49 -2.94
N TRP A 83 7.95 1.14 -2.51
CA TRP A 83 6.75 1.97 -2.53
C TRP A 83 6.54 2.47 -1.11
N LEU A 84 6.43 3.77 -0.92
CA LEU A 84 6.31 4.34 0.41
C LEU A 84 4.99 5.07 0.58
N ASP A 85 4.24 4.66 1.60
CA ASP A 85 3.18 5.44 2.24
C ASP A 85 3.68 5.94 3.61
N ALA A 86 3.80 7.26 3.74
CA ALA A 86 4.13 7.94 4.99
C ALA A 86 3.11 9.05 5.29
N GLY A 87 1.88 8.87 4.79
CA GLY A 87 0.77 9.80 4.97
C GLY A 87 0.96 11.12 4.24
N PHE A 88 1.35 11.11 2.98
CA PHE A 88 1.56 12.29 2.15
C PHE A 88 0.24 13.02 1.85
N ALA A 89 -0.21 13.83 2.80
CA ALA A 89 -1.46 14.60 2.71
C ALA A 89 -1.33 15.89 1.88
N SER A 90 -0.11 16.42 1.72
CA SER A 90 0.16 17.67 1.01
C SER A 90 1.58 17.76 0.45
N VAL A 91 1.79 18.71 -0.45
CA VAL A 91 3.13 19.03 -1.01
C VAL A 91 4.09 19.51 0.08
N GLU A 92 3.59 20.21 1.09
CA GLU A 92 4.39 20.68 2.22
C GLU A 92 4.94 19.50 3.03
N LYS A 93 4.09 18.50 3.31
CA LYS A 93 4.50 17.28 4.01
C LYS A 93 5.55 16.49 3.20
N LEU A 94 5.32 16.35 1.90
CA LEU A 94 6.28 15.72 0.99
C LEU A 94 7.64 16.45 1.02
N LYS A 95 7.65 17.79 0.87
CA LYS A 95 8.87 18.61 0.93
C LYS A 95 9.57 18.56 2.29
N SER A 96 8.81 18.55 3.39
CA SER A 96 9.35 18.37 4.74
C SER A 96 10.12 17.06 4.86
N MET A 97 9.57 15.97 4.30
CA MET A 97 10.27 14.70 4.28
C MET A 97 11.49 14.72 3.35
N GLN A 98 11.39 15.32 2.16
CA GLN A 98 12.50 15.46 1.22
C GLN A 98 13.68 16.28 1.81
N ALA A 99 13.40 17.23 2.70
CA ALA A 99 14.45 17.98 3.42
C ALA A 99 15.24 17.12 4.42
N ARG A 100 14.70 15.97 4.84
CA ARG A 100 15.32 15.05 5.81
C ARG A 100 15.96 13.82 5.14
N LEU A 101 15.40 13.40 4.00
CA LEU A 101 15.84 12.24 3.24
C LEU A 101 15.48 12.45 1.76
N SER A 102 16.43 12.23 0.83
CA SER A 102 16.08 12.15 -0.60
C SER A 102 15.07 11.01 -0.81
N LEU A 103 14.06 11.26 -1.62
CA LEU A 103 13.07 10.25 -2.00
C LEU A 103 13.31 9.66 -3.39
N ASP A 104 14.48 9.93 -3.99
CA ASP A 104 14.81 9.50 -5.36
C ASP A 104 15.04 7.99 -5.47
N PHE A 105 15.38 7.33 -4.35
CA PHE A 105 15.53 5.88 -4.29
C PHE A 105 14.19 5.13 -4.26
N LEU A 106 13.09 5.82 -4.00
CA LEU A 106 11.76 5.20 -4.00
C LEU A 106 11.27 5.00 -5.44
N GLU A 107 10.76 3.82 -5.72
CA GLU A 107 10.08 3.50 -6.98
C GLU A 107 8.74 4.26 -7.06
N ARG A 108 7.96 4.24 -5.99
CA ARG A 108 6.62 4.84 -5.91
C ARG A 108 6.41 5.62 -4.61
N ILE A 109 5.59 6.64 -4.69
CA ILE A 109 5.10 7.43 -3.55
C ILE A 109 3.60 7.27 -3.50
N ILE A 110 3.10 6.84 -2.34
CA ILE A 110 1.69 6.53 -2.14
C ILE A 110 0.98 7.69 -1.46
N VAL A 111 -0.15 8.08 -2.03
CA VAL A 111 -1.08 9.05 -1.44
C VAL A 111 -2.35 8.30 -1.07
N GLY A 112 -2.52 8.03 0.23
CA GLY A 112 -3.69 7.33 0.77
C GLY A 112 -4.88 8.27 0.92
N LEU A 113 -6.08 7.78 0.59
CA LEU A 113 -7.34 8.50 0.80
C LEU A 113 -7.54 8.85 2.27
N GLU A 114 -7.10 7.96 3.18
CA GLU A 114 -7.20 8.19 4.62
C GLU A 114 -6.44 9.45 5.10
N CYS A 115 -5.48 9.95 4.31
CA CYS A 115 -4.70 11.14 4.59
C CYS A 115 -4.97 12.30 3.63
N CYS A 116 -5.63 12.06 2.51
CA CYS A 116 -5.85 13.06 1.45
C CYS A 116 -7.12 13.88 1.72
N PRO A 117 -7.03 15.17 2.08
CA PRO A 117 -8.19 15.95 2.51
C PRO A 117 -9.11 16.37 1.36
N ASP A 118 -8.59 16.47 0.14
CA ASP A 118 -9.36 16.85 -1.04
C ASP A 118 -8.65 16.51 -2.35
N ILE A 119 -9.41 16.62 -3.44
CA ILE A 119 -8.92 16.35 -4.79
C ILE A 119 -7.80 17.32 -5.23
N SER A 120 -7.80 18.55 -4.73
CA SER A 120 -6.79 19.57 -5.06
C SER A 120 -5.43 19.21 -4.46
N SER A 121 -5.42 18.59 -3.28
CA SER A 121 -4.23 18.07 -2.63
C SER A 121 -3.62 16.92 -3.45
N LEU A 122 -4.47 16.00 -3.94
CA LEU A 122 -4.03 14.92 -4.84
C LEU A 122 -3.45 15.49 -6.15
N GLU A 123 -4.13 16.47 -6.76
CA GLU A 123 -3.66 17.15 -7.97
C GLU A 123 -2.29 17.83 -7.77
N ALA A 124 -2.12 18.52 -6.65
CA ALA A 124 -0.87 19.20 -6.33
C ALA A 124 0.29 18.21 -6.12
N LEU A 125 0.04 17.11 -5.43
CA LEU A 125 1.01 16.02 -5.23
C LEU A 125 1.35 15.34 -6.56
N LEU A 126 0.36 15.06 -7.41
CA LEU A 126 0.56 14.47 -8.72
C LEU A 126 1.46 15.33 -9.62
N LYS A 127 1.28 16.66 -9.60
CA LYS A 127 2.14 17.61 -10.34
C LYS A 127 3.60 17.60 -9.87
N VAL A 128 3.85 17.36 -8.60
CA VAL A 128 5.20 17.32 -8.02
C VAL A 128 5.88 15.97 -8.18
N VAL A 129 5.15 14.90 -7.92
CA VAL A 129 5.67 13.52 -7.94
C VAL A 129 5.73 12.96 -9.35
N GLY A 130 4.76 13.30 -10.18
CA GLY A 130 4.56 12.76 -11.53
C GLY A 130 3.74 11.47 -11.55
N ALA A 131 2.99 11.26 -12.64
CA ALA A 131 2.03 10.16 -12.78
C ALA A 131 2.68 8.77 -12.79
N GLU A 132 3.95 8.67 -13.16
CA GLU A 132 4.68 7.40 -13.16
C GLU A 132 5.08 6.93 -11.75
N ARG A 133 5.25 7.86 -10.82
CA ARG A 133 5.70 7.56 -9.46
C ARG A 133 4.62 7.69 -8.41
N LEU A 134 3.57 8.48 -8.68
CA LEU A 134 2.46 8.60 -7.73
C LEU A 134 1.51 7.43 -7.87
N VAL A 135 1.20 6.80 -6.75
CA VAL A 135 0.14 5.80 -6.60
C VAL A 135 -0.92 6.38 -5.68
N PHE A 136 -2.17 6.33 -6.08
CA PHE A 136 -3.29 6.71 -5.21
C PHE A 136 -3.87 5.46 -4.54
N SER A 137 -3.94 5.45 -3.21
CA SER A 137 -4.62 4.39 -2.47
C SER A 137 -6.06 4.80 -2.15
N LEU A 138 -7.01 4.11 -2.76
CA LEU A 138 -8.43 4.21 -2.45
C LEU A 138 -8.72 3.35 -1.22
N ASP A 139 -8.54 3.95 -0.05
CA ASP A 139 -8.70 3.29 1.23
C ASP A 139 -10.18 3.19 1.61
N LEU A 140 -10.60 1.97 1.95
CA LEU A 140 -11.95 1.65 2.36
C LEU A 140 -11.96 1.11 3.80
N LYS A 141 -13.11 1.19 4.44
CA LYS A 141 -13.39 0.52 5.71
C LYS A 141 -14.77 -0.11 5.64
N ASN A 142 -14.81 -1.44 5.59
CA ASN A 142 -16.05 -2.21 5.33
C ASN A 142 -16.75 -1.80 4.02
N GLY A 143 -15.99 -1.62 2.95
CA GLY A 143 -16.50 -1.25 1.63
C GLY A 143 -16.85 0.23 1.45
N VAL A 144 -16.67 1.06 2.48
CA VAL A 144 -16.97 2.50 2.44
C VAL A 144 -15.66 3.30 2.38
N PRO A 145 -15.54 4.33 1.52
CA PRO A 145 -14.36 5.20 1.47
C PRO A 145 -14.01 5.77 2.86
N PHE A 146 -12.74 5.67 3.22
CA PHE A 146 -12.23 6.11 4.51
C PHE A 146 -11.42 7.39 4.35
N PHE A 147 -11.95 8.49 4.88
CA PHE A 147 -11.40 9.84 4.74
C PHE A 147 -10.75 10.33 6.03
N PRO A 148 -9.82 11.30 5.96
CA PRO A 148 -9.37 12.02 7.13
C PRO A 148 -10.50 12.89 7.70
N SER A 149 -10.39 13.27 8.98
CA SER A 149 -11.44 14.02 9.69
C SER A 149 -11.68 15.43 9.15
N ASP A 150 -10.70 15.99 8.44
CA ASP A 150 -10.72 17.32 7.82
C ASP A 150 -11.02 17.26 6.30
N ALA A 151 -11.48 16.12 5.79
CA ALA A 151 -11.83 15.99 4.38
C ALA A 151 -12.91 16.99 3.96
N SER A 152 -12.73 17.58 2.78
CA SER A 152 -13.69 18.54 2.22
C SER A 152 -15.07 17.86 1.98
N PRO A 153 -16.19 18.59 2.12
CA PRO A 153 -17.53 18.02 1.98
C PRO A 153 -17.78 17.33 0.63
N GLY A 154 -17.26 17.89 -0.47
CA GLY A 154 -17.40 17.30 -1.80
C GLY A 154 -16.62 16.01 -1.98
N TRP A 155 -15.47 15.89 -1.30
CA TRP A 155 -14.63 14.71 -1.30
C TRP A 155 -15.20 13.62 -0.40
N SER A 156 -15.55 13.96 0.85
CA SER A 156 -16.02 13.01 1.87
C SER A 156 -17.42 12.42 1.61
N GLN A 157 -18.16 12.96 0.62
CA GLN A 157 -19.47 12.43 0.21
C GLN A 157 -19.39 11.61 -1.09
N ALA A 158 -18.20 11.53 -1.72
CA ALA A 158 -18.03 10.81 -2.97
C ALA A 158 -18.03 9.28 -2.73
N THR A 159 -18.59 8.56 -3.70
CA THR A 159 -18.51 7.08 -3.74
C THR A 159 -17.12 6.63 -4.20
N SER A 160 -16.79 5.35 -4.00
CA SER A 160 -15.52 4.77 -4.47
C SER A 160 -15.31 4.99 -5.96
N ASP A 161 -16.37 4.83 -6.76
CA ASP A 161 -16.31 5.05 -8.23
C ASP A 161 -16.05 6.51 -8.58
N GLN A 162 -16.72 7.44 -7.89
CA GLN A 162 -16.52 8.88 -8.11
C GLN A 162 -15.12 9.33 -7.71
N ILE A 163 -14.55 8.76 -6.64
CA ILE A 163 -13.17 9.05 -6.20
C ILE A 163 -12.17 8.51 -7.23
N ALA A 164 -12.35 7.27 -7.67
CA ALA A 164 -11.51 6.65 -8.69
C ALA A 164 -11.58 7.43 -10.01
N GLN A 165 -12.79 7.81 -10.46
CA GLN A 165 -12.98 8.64 -11.65
C GLN A 165 -12.22 9.95 -11.54
N GLN A 166 -12.36 10.68 -10.43
CA GLN A 166 -11.68 11.96 -10.24
C GLN A 166 -10.15 11.79 -10.26
N ALA A 167 -9.63 10.73 -9.63
CA ALA A 167 -8.20 10.44 -9.65
C ALA A 167 -7.69 10.13 -11.08
N VAL A 168 -8.43 9.33 -11.85
CA VAL A 168 -8.11 9.02 -13.26
C VAL A 168 -8.17 10.27 -14.13
N ASP A 169 -9.19 11.11 -13.94
CA ASP A 169 -9.35 12.37 -14.69
C ASP A 169 -8.21 13.37 -14.44
N LEU A 170 -7.60 13.34 -13.24
CA LEU A 170 -6.38 14.09 -12.93
C LEU A 170 -5.13 13.51 -13.62
N GLY A 171 -5.17 12.27 -14.09
CA GLY A 171 -4.04 11.59 -14.72
C GLY A 171 -3.30 10.61 -13.81
N VAL A 172 -3.91 10.19 -12.70
CA VAL A 172 -3.39 9.07 -11.90
C VAL A 172 -3.42 7.79 -12.75
N ARG A 173 -2.32 7.04 -12.77
CA ARG A 173 -2.14 5.84 -13.58
C ARG A 173 -2.16 4.54 -12.79
N THR A 174 -1.93 4.62 -11.49
CA THR A 174 -1.92 3.47 -10.59
C THR A 174 -2.82 3.74 -9.41
N ILE A 175 -3.79 2.86 -9.20
CA ILE A 175 -4.69 2.90 -8.03
C ILE A 175 -4.54 1.60 -7.23
N ILE A 176 -4.38 1.74 -5.91
CA ILE A 176 -4.56 0.64 -4.96
C ILE A 176 -6.00 0.70 -4.44
N VAL A 177 -6.70 -0.42 -4.39
CA VAL A 177 -8.00 -0.54 -3.72
C VAL A 177 -7.79 -1.40 -2.47
N LEU A 178 -7.86 -0.80 -1.31
CA LEU A 178 -7.55 -1.44 -0.03
C LEU A 178 -8.68 -1.30 0.97
N ASP A 179 -9.23 -2.43 1.47
CA ASP A 179 -10.16 -2.39 2.61
C ASP A 179 -9.38 -2.66 3.91
N LEU A 180 -9.21 -1.61 4.70
CA LEU A 180 -8.46 -1.64 5.97
C LEU A 180 -9.10 -2.61 6.98
N ALA A 181 -10.43 -2.79 6.94
CA ALA A 181 -11.12 -3.71 7.84
C ALA A 181 -10.84 -5.19 7.51
N ALA A 182 -10.36 -5.50 6.31
CA ALA A 182 -10.00 -6.86 5.89
C ALA A 182 -8.53 -7.22 6.16
N VAL A 183 -7.68 -6.22 6.42
CA VAL A 183 -6.24 -6.41 6.62
C VAL A 183 -5.97 -7.41 7.75
N GLY A 184 -5.12 -8.40 7.49
CA GLY A 184 -4.66 -9.39 8.47
C GLY A 184 -5.69 -10.44 8.91
N LEU A 185 -6.95 -10.38 8.44
CA LEU A 185 -8.01 -11.30 8.84
C LEU A 185 -8.01 -12.61 8.03
N GLY A 186 -7.42 -12.65 6.83
CA GLY A 186 -7.35 -13.83 5.99
C GLY A 186 -8.72 -14.37 5.58
N ARG A 187 -9.65 -13.49 5.25
CA ARG A 187 -11.05 -13.83 4.87
C ARG A 187 -11.36 -13.60 3.39
N GLY A 188 -10.32 -13.50 2.56
CA GLY A 188 -10.45 -13.12 1.16
C GLY A 188 -10.46 -11.61 0.97
N THR A 189 -10.55 -11.16 -0.27
CA THR A 189 -10.43 -9.77 -0.68
C THR A 189 -11.82 -9.17 -0.99
N PRO A 190 -12.41 -8.38 -0.09
CA PRO A 190 -13.77 -7.84 -0.28
C PRO A 190 -13.86 -6.81 -1.40
N THR A 191 -12.72 -6.31 -1.89
CA THR A 191 -12.61 -5.30 -2.95
C THR A 191 -12.75 -5.87 -4.38
N LEU A 192 -12.89 -7.20 -4.54
CA LEU A 192 -12.85 -7.88 -5.84
C LEU A 192 -13.86 -7.32 -6.86
N ASP A 193 -15.11 -7.09 -6.45
CA ASP A 193 -16.13 -6.60 -7.36
C ASP A 193 -15.89 -5.15 -7.79
N LEU A 194 -15.39 -4.30 -6.87
CA LEU A 194 -14.94 -2.95 -7.19
C LEU A 194 -13.75 -2.97 -8.15
N CYS A 195 -12.77 -3.84 -7.94
CA CYS A 195 -11.63 -4.00 -8.85
C CYS A 195 -12.07 -4.43 -10.26
N ARG A 196 -13.00 -5.36 -10.36
CA ARG A 196 -13.55 -5.78 -11.66
C ARG A 196 -14.25 -4.62 -12.38
N HIS A 197 -15.04 -3.85 -11.64
CA HIS A 197 -15.72 -2.68 -12.19
C HIS A 197 -14.71 -1.63 -12.67
N LEU A 198 -13.76 -1.24 -11.84
CA LEU A 198 -12.74 -0.24 -12.19
C LEU A 198 -11.86 -0.70 -13.38
N LYS A 199 -11.48 -1.97 -13.44
CA LYS A 199 -10.68 -2.49 -14.56
C LYS A 199 -11.48 -2.52 -15.87
N HIS A 200 -12.80 -2.74 -15.80
CA HIS A 200 -13.69 -2.65 -16.97
C HIS A 200 -13.83 -1.21 -17.47
N GLU A 201 -14.05 -0.25 -16.55
CA GLU A 201 -14.23 1.17 -16.90
C GLU A 201 -12.90 1.83 -17.34
N TYR A 202 -11.77 1.41 -16.75
CA TYR A 202 -10.44 1.98 -17.00
C TYR A 202 -9.43 0.86 -17.33
N PRO A 203 -9.46 0.27 -18.54
CA PRO A 203 -8.60 -0.88 -18.89
C PRO A 203 -7.10 -0.60 -18.77
N GLU A 204 -6.68 0.66 -19.03
CA GLU A 204 -5.27 1.08 -18.97
C GLU A 204 -4.79 1.42 -17.55
N LEU A 205 -5.70 1.48 -16.57
CA LEU A 205 -5.35 1.74 -15.20
C LEU A 205 -4.56 0.56 -14.63
N GLU A 206 -3.40 0.83 -14.06
CA GLU A 206 -2.68 -0.14 -13.25
C GLU A 206 -3.41 -0.29 -11.91
N LEU A 207 -4.05 -1.43 -11.71
CA LEU A 207 -4.91 -1.69 -10.57
C LEU A 207 -4.26 -2.71 -9.62
N ILE A 208 -4.04 -2.28 -8.39
CA ILE A 208 -3.50 -3.09 -7.30
C ILE A 208 -4.59 -3.26 -6.26
N THR A 209 -4.65 -4.39 -5.60
CA THR A 209 -5.56 -4.58 -4.46
C THR A 209 -4.89 -5.31 -3.32
N GLY A 210 -5.55 -5.37 -2.16
CA GLY A 210 -5.04 -6.05 -0.98
C GLY A 210 -6.06 -6.11 0.15
N GLY A 211 -5.58 -6.59 1.29
CA GLY A 211 -6.43 -6.78 2.46
C GLY A 211 -7.17 -8.12 2.43
N GLY A 212 -6.72 -9.06 3.26
CA GLY A 212 -7.38 -10.33 3.45
C GLY A 212 -6.90 -11.50 2.59
N VAL A 213 -5.99 -11.31 1.65
CA VAL A 213 -5.40 -12.37 0.83
C VAL A 213 -4.78 -13.45 1.73
N ASN A 214 -5.17 -14.69 1.51
CA ASN A 214 -4.88 -15.80 2.40
C ASN A 214 -4.43 -17.09 1.67
N SER A 215 -4.79 -17.24 0.41
CA SER A 215 -4.61 -18.47 -0.34
C SER A 215 -4.38 -18.23 -1.84
N VAL A 216 -3.93 -19.26 -2.55
CA VAL A 216 -3.84 -19.28 -4.02
C VAL A 216 -5.19 -19.01 -4.67
N ALA A 217 -6.29 -19.48 -4.06
CA ALA A 217 -7.63 -19.23 -4.61
C ALA A 217 -8.00 -17.74 -4.60
N ASP A 218 -7.56 -16.98 -3.57
CA ASP A 218 -7.75 -15.54 -3.53
C ASP A 218 -6.94 -14.85 -4.65
N LEU A 219 -5.69 -15.28 -4.88
CA LEU A 219 -4.86 -14.76 -5.96
C LEU A 219 -5.47 -15.03 -7.34
N ALA A 220 -5.93 -16.26 -7.58
CA ALA A 220 -6.58 -16.65 -8.82
C ALA A 220 -7.85 -15.82 -9.11
N GLY A 221 -8.61 -15.47 -8.08
CA GLY A 221 -9.79 -14.61 -8.18
C GLY A 221 -9.49 -13.18 -8.65
N LEU A 222 -8.28 -12.68 -8.35
CA LEU A 222 -7.83 -11.32 -8.65
C LEU A 222 -7.12 -11.18 -10.00
N GLU A 223 -6.55 -12.26 -10.53
CA GLU A 223 -5.69 -12.25 -11.71
C GLU A 223 -6.35 -11.63 -12.95
N SER A 224 -7.67 -11.76 -13.09
CA SER A 224 -8.40 -11.24 -14.25
C SER A 224 -8.69 -9.74 -14.21
N CYS A 225 -8.48 -9.09 -13.05
CA CYS A 225 -8.87 -7.68 -12.86
C CYS A 225 -7.81 -6.82 -12.13
N CYS A 226 -6.72 -7.43 -11.65
CA CYS A 226 -5.67 -6.70 -10.96
C CYS A 226 -4.29 -6.98 -11.57
N ASP A 227 -3.48 -5.94 -11.69
CA ASP A 227 -2.11 -6.01 -12.17
C ASP A 227 -1.12 -6.41 -11.07
N GLY A 228 -1.53 -6.19 -9.81
CA GLY A 228 -0.77 -6.59 -8.63
C GLY A 228 -1.64 -6.79 -7.40
N VAL A 229 -1.06 -7.45 -6.41
CA VAL A 229 -1.73 -7.72 -5.13
C VAL A 229 -0.79 -7.48 -3.96
N LEU A 230 -1.29 -6.77 -2.95
CA LEU A 230 -0.62 -6.51 -1.68
C LEU A 230 -0.82 -7.71 -0.75
N VAL A 231 0.26 -8.32 -0.28
CA VAL A 231 0.23 -9.49 0.60
C VAL A 231 1.14 -9.27 1.80
N ALA A 232 0.64 -9.52 3.01
CA ALA A 232 1.42 -9.43 4.24
C ALA A 232 1.46 -10.78 4.97
N SER A 233 0.51 -11.02 5.87
CA SER A 233 0.52 -12.16 6.81
C SER A 233 0.72 -13.52 6.16
N ALA A 234 0.15 -13.76 4.98
CA ALA A 234 0.22 -15.06 4.30
C ALA A 234 1.63 -15.45 3.85
N LEU A 235 2.53 -14.46 3.64
CA LEU A 235 3.94 -14.69 3.36
C LEU A 235 4.72 -14.97 4.65
N HIS A 236 4.40 -14.26 5.74
CA HIS A 236 5.08 -14.42 7.03
C HIS A 236 4.79 -15.75 7.71
N ASP A 237 3.59 -16.29 7.56
CA ASP A 237 3.15 -17.50 8.23
C ASP A 237 3.10 -18.76 7.32
N GLY A 238 3.58 -18.62 6.08
CA GLY A 238 3.76 -19.73 5.13
C GLY A 238 2.47 -20.27 4.49
N ARG A 239 1.37 -19.52 4.56
CA ARG A 239 0.12 -19.87 3.84
C ARG A 239 0.25 -19.73 2.33
N LEU A 240 1.15 -18.85 1.87
CA LEU A 240 1.59 -18.77 0.49
C LEU A 240 3.06 -19.20 0.42
N THR A 241 3.34 -20.19 -0.40
CA THR A 241 4.66 -20.77 -0.58
C THR A 241 5.35 -20.18 -1.83
N LYS A 242 6.63 -20.50 -2.01
CA LYS A 242 7.38 -20.11 -3.22
C LYS A 242 6.73 -20.69 -4.48
N GLU A 243 6.30 -21.93 -4.40
CA GLU A 243 5.64 -22.65 -5.50
C GLU A 243 4.33 -21.98 -5.89
N ASP A 244 3.55 -21.50 -4.91
CA ASP A 244 2.32 -20.76 -5.14
C ASP A 244 2.57 -19.47 -5.89
N LEU A 245 3.62 -18.72 -5.49
CA LEU A 245 3.95 -17.42 -6.10
C LEU A 245 4.51 -17.55 -7.52
N GLN A 246 5.20 -18.67 -7.83
CA GLN A 246 5.70 -18.93 -9.17
C GLN A 246 4.61 -19.05 -10.25
N LEU A 247 3.37 -19.29 -9.86
CA LEU A 247 2.23 -19.30 -10.78
C LEU A 247 1.90 -17.90 -11.33
N TYR A 248 2.38 -16.85 -10.67
CA TYR A 248 2.09 -15.43 -10.98
C TYR A 248 3.34 -14.62 -11.37
N ALA A 249 4.53 -15.25 -11.42
CA ALA A 249 5.81 -14.64 -11.76
C ALA A 249 5.97 -14.38 -13.28
#